data_6e29718d0232847462943045f98c7583
#
_entry.id   6e29718d0232847462943045f98c7583
#
_cell.length_a   1.000
_cell.length_b   1.000
_cell.length_c   1.000
_cell.angle_alpha   90.00
_cell.angle_beta   90.00
_cell.angle_gamma   90.00
#
_symmetry.space_group_name_H-M   'P 1'
#
loop_
_entity.id
_entity.type
_entity.pdbx_description
1 polymer ?
#
loop_
_entity_poly.entity_id
_entity_poly.type
_entity_poly.pdbx_seq_one_letter_code
_entity_poly.pdbx_strand_id
1 'polypeptide(L)'
;ASIEKAWLDLDEKQAGEAIFPVKILDANKGGLIVEVNGITGFLPVSQLSSEHYPRVEEGEKTKILEKLRSYIGTEMQVKVIDTDRENEKLIVSEKAAYSAEEKKAISELKIGDAIEGEVSGVVDFGAFVKFLPPSKADSEREEDKLEGLVHISELAWQLIDNPRDVVKTGDRVKAKIIGIDGTRVSLSIKALEKDPWEGVEEKYKVGGTYDGQVRKINHFGAFVYLDGDIHGLAHVSELLEQHPGKNIEEIIQAGETYKWKILSVEPKEHRMGLALIK
;
A
#
# COMPACT_ATOMS: atom_id res chain seq x y z
N ALA A 1 -30.09 -19.45 35.56
CA ALA A 1 -30.17 -17.96 35.40
C ALA A 1 -28.87 -17.35 34.84
N SER A 2 -27.70 -17.97 35.01
CA SER A 2 -26.42 -17.38 34.54
C SER A 2 -26.13 -17.70 33.07
N ILE A 3 -26.41 -18.92 32.60
CA ILE A 3 -26.10 -19.35 31.21
C ILE A 3 -26.99 -18.63 30.20
N GLU A 4 -28.28 -18.51 30.48
CA GLU A 4 -29.24 -17.82 29.62
C GLU A 4 -28.90 -16.33 29.44
N LYS A 5 -28.44 -15.69 30.53
CA LYS A 5 -27.95 -14.31 30.49
C LYS A 5 -26.63 -14.18 29.69
N ALA A 6 -25.76 -15.18 29.75
CA ALA A 6 -24.55 -15.22 28.98
C ALA A 6 -24.81 -15.34 27.46
N TRP A 7 -25.79 -16.13 27.06
CA TRP A 7 -26.21 -16.22 25.66
C TRP A 7 -26.85 -14.93 25.15
N LEU A 8 -27.67 -14.26 25.98
CA LEU A 8 -28.21 -12.95 25.62
C LEU A 8 -27.10 -11.89 25.40
N ASP A 9 -26.12 -11.88 26.30
CA ASP A 9 -24.95 -10.97 26.15
C ASP A 9 -24.17 -11.28 24.88
N LEU A 10 -24.02 -12.53 24.47
CA LEU A 10 -23.36 -12.92 23.21
C LEU A 10 -24.15 -12.49 21.97
N ASP A 11 -25.47 -12.59 22.00
CA ASP A 11 -26.33 -12.14 20.90
C ASP A 11 -26.28 -10.61 20.77
N GLU A 12 -26.25 -9.88 21.89
CA GLU A 12 -26.05 -8.42 21.90
C GLU A 12 -24.67 -8.04 21.35
N LYS A 13 -23.63 -8.78 21.74
CA LYS A 13 -22.27 -8.57 21.20
C LYS A 13 -22.19 -8.86 19.70
N GLN A 14 -22.88 -9.90 19.23
CA GLN A 14 -22.96 -10.21 17.80
C GLN A 14 -23.69 -9.10 17.04
N ALA A 15 -24.85 -8.67 17.49
CA ALA A 15 -25.65 -7.62 16.87
C ALA A 15 -24.93 -6.25 16.87
N GLY A 16 -24.22 -5.93 17.95
CA GLY A 16 -23.45 -4.71 18.13
C GLY A 16 -22.05 -4.76 17.51
N GLU A 17 -21.69 -5.89 16.88
CA GLU A 17 -20.35 -6.10 16.30
C GLU A 17 -19.20 -5.87 17.31
N ALA A 18 -19.41 -6.19 18.58
CA ALA A 18 -18.47 -5.93 19.65
C ALA A 18 -17.20 -6.79 19.55
N ILE A 19 -16.07 -6.14 19.82
CA ILE A 19 -14.77 -6.80 19.97
C ILE A 19 -14.49 -6.96 21.45
N PHE A 20 -14.09 -8.16 21.86
CA PHE A 20 -13.81 -8.47 23.26
C PHE A 20 -12.73 -9.55 23.41
N PRO A 21 -12.00 -9.55 24.52
CA PRO A 21 -10.95 -10.54 24.77
C PRO A 21 -11.59 -11.89 25.15
N VAL A 22 -11.00 -12.98 24.66
CA VAL A 22 -11.30 -14.34 25.07
C VAL A 22 -10.04 -15.06 25.48
N LYS A 23 -10.17 -15.92 26.49
CA LYS A 23 -9.08 -16.78 26.93
C LYS A 23 -9.07 -18.09 26.13
N ILE A 24 -7.89 -18.48 25.68
CA ILE A 24 -7.70 -19.74 24.96
C ILE A 24 -7.54 -20.86 25.99
N LEU A 25 -8.46 -21.83 25.99
CA LEU A 25 -8.47 -22.96 26.93
C LEU A 25 -7.75 -24.18 26.39
N ASP A 26 -7.94 -24.48 25.11
CA ASP A 26 -7.40 -25.67 24.47
C ASP A 26 -7.27 -25.47 22.96
N ALA A 27 -6.64 -26.39 22.28
CA ALA A 27 -6.42 -26.36 20.84
C ALA A 27 -6.59 -27.75 20.22
N ASN A 28 -7.21 -27.79 19.04
CA ASN A 28 -7.28 -28.97 18.20
C ASN A 28 -6.85 -28.67 16.76
N LYS A 29 -6.89 -29.65 15.87
CA LYS A 29 -6.47 -29.50 14.46
C LYS A 29 -7.30 -28.49 13.67
N GLY A 30 -8.51 -28.19 14.12
CA GLY A 30 -9.42 -27.26 13.45
C GLY A 30 -9.37 -25.84 13.97
N GLY A 31 -8.80 -25.61 15.16
CA GLY A 31 -8.77 -24.29 15.78
C GLY A 31 -8.54 -24.30 17.29
N LEU A 32 -8.91 -23.18 17.90
CA LEU A 32 -8.77 -22.93 19.33
C LEU A 32 -10.12 -23.03 20.04
N ILE A 33 -10.09 -23.55 21.25
CA ILE A 33 -11.27 -23.60 22.16
C ILE A 33 -11.13 -22.39 23.09
N VAL A 34 -12.18 -21.60 23.15
CA VAL A 34 -12.26 -20.37 23.94
C VAL A 34 -13.37 -20.42 24.96
N GLU A 35 -13.32 -19.56 25.96
CA GLU A 35 -14.41 -19.43 26.96
C GLU A 35 -14.87 -17.98 27.01
N VAL A 36 -16.18 -17.79 26.98
CA VAL A 36 -16.83 -16.49 27.13
C VAL A 36 -17.96 -16.62 28.15
N ASN A 37 -17.82 -16.00 29.31
CA ASN A 37 -18.84 -16.00 30.38
C ASN A 37 -19.34 -17.41 30.76
N GLY A 38 -18.44 -18.40 30.74
CA GLY A 38 -18.78 -19.81 31.04
C GLY A 38 -19.35 -20.61 29.86
N ILE A 39 -19.45 -20.01 28.70
CA ILE A 39 -19.83 -20.68 27.45
C ILE A 39 -18.57 -21.04 26.67
N THR A 40 -18.45 -22.28 26.24
CA THR A 40 -17.37 -22.76 25.40
C THR A 40 -17.62 -22.35 23.95
N GLY A 41 -16.65 -21.68 23.35
CA GLY A 41 -16.67 -21.27 21.95
C GLY A 41 -15.53 -21.88 21.15
N PHE A 42 -15.60 -21.72 19.86
CA PHE A 42 -14.61 -22.20 18.92
C PHE A 42 -14.09 -21.05 18.01
N LEU A 43 -12.77 -20.95 17.90
CA LEU A 43 -12.08 -20.04 16.98
C LEU A 43 -11.43 -20.89 15.90
N PRO A 44 -12.03 -21.01 14.70
CA PRO A 44 -11.46 -21.78 13.60
C PRO A 44 -10.09 -21.25 13.17
N VAL A 45 -9.18 -22.13 12.73
CA VAL A 45 -7.87 -21.73 12.16
C VAL A 45 -8.03 -20.72 11.07
N SER A 46 -9.02 -20.87 10.19
CA SER A 46 -9.30 -19.93 9.09
C SER A 46 -9.72 -18.53 9.56
N GLN A 47 -10.10 -18.38 10.82
CA GLN A 47 -10.52 -17.12 11.43
C GLN A 47 -9.45 -16.49 12.34
N LEU A 48 -8.25 -17.05 12.37
CA LEU A 48 -7.11 -16.43 13.01
C LEU A 48 -6.59 -15.26 12.18
N SER A 49 -6.02 -14.26 12.85
CA SER A 49 -5.30 -13.16 12.19
C SER A 49 -4.10 -13.69 11.40
N SER A 50 -3.60 -12.91 10.47
CA SER A 50 -2.40 -13.28 9.70
C SER A 50 -1.16 -13.51 10.56
N GLU A 51 -1.11 -12.90 11.75
CA GLU A 51 -0.04 -13.04 12.72
C GLU A 51 -0.08 -14.38 13.45
N HIS A 52 -1.28 -14.81 13.86
CA HIS A 52 -1.50 -16.05 14.60
C HIS A 52 -1.77 -17.26 13.70
N TYR A 53 -2.04 -17.04 12.41
CA TYR A 53 -2.25 -18.13 11.46
C TYR A 53 -0.95 -18.96 11.33
N PRO A 54 -1.00 -20.28 11.58
CA PRO A 54 0.17 -21.12 11.49
C PRO A 54 0.65 -21.24 10.03
N ARG A 55 1.76 -20.61 9.73
CA ARG A 55 2.45 -20.75 8.44
C ARG A 55 3.39 -21.94 8.56
N VAL A 56 2.99 -23.06 7.97
CA VAL A 56 3.80 -24.29 7.91
C VAL A 56 3.97 -24.69 6.45
N GLU A 57 5.14 -25.24 6.13
CA GLU A 57 5.38 -25.81 4.80
C GLU A 57 4.51 -27.02 4.54
N GLU A 58 4.20 -27.28 3.28
CA GLU A 58 3.31 -28.36 2.87
C GLU A 58 3.73 -29.71 3.49
N GLY A 59 2.82 -30.36 4.20
CA GLY A 59 2.97 -31.71 4.78
C GLY A 59 3.09 -31.79 6.32
N GLU A 60 3.30 -30.69 7.03
CA GLU A 60 3.54 -30.73 8.49
C GLU A 60 2.31 -30.35 9.34
N LYS A 61 1.21 -31.11 9.20
CA LYS A 61 -0.03 -30.91 9.98
C LYS A 61 0.19 -30.96 11.50
N THR A 62 1.22 -31.66 11.97
CA THR A 62 1.59 -31.72 13.39
C THR A 62 2.10 -30.40 13.93
N LYS A 63 2.83 -29.64 13.13
CA LYS A 63 3.34 -28.30 13.50
C LYS A 63 2.21 -27.27 13.63
N ILE A 64 1.12 -27.42 12.89
CA ILE A 64 -0.07 -26.58 13.04
C ILE A 64 -0.62 -26.71 14.45
N LEU A 65 -0.82 -27.95 14.92
CA LEU A 65 -1.34 -28.20 16.26
C LEU A 65 -0.37 -27.70 17.35
N GLU A 66 0.93 -27.90 17.20
CA GLU A 66 1.95 -27.39 18.13
C GLU A 66 1.89 -25.87 18.24
N LYS A 67 1.78 -25.18 17.10
CA LYS A 67 1.64 -23.71 17.07
C LYS A 67 0.35 -23.26 17.75
N LEU A 68 -0.78 -23.91 17.48
CA LEU A 68 -2.05 -23.60 18.12
C LEU A 68 -2.01 -23.84 19.64
N ARG A 69 -1.35 -24.90 20.08
CA ARG A 69 -1.15 -25.18 21.51
C ARG A 69 -0.30 -24.13 22.22
N SER A 70 0.60 -23.48 21.52
CA SER A 70 1.39 -22.40 22.10
C SER A 70 0.57 -21.17 22.52
N TYR A 71 -0.65 -21.05 22.02
CA TYR A 71 -1.57 -19.97 22.38
C TYR A 71 -2.44 -20.28 23.60
N ILE A 72 -2.45 -21.51 24.11
CA ILE A 72 -3.22 -21.90 25.30
C ILE A 72 -2.80 -21.02 26.50
N GLY A 73 -3.77 -20.46 27.19
CA GLY A 73 -3.56 -19.56 28.31
C GLY A 73 -3.35 -18.08 27.95
N THR A 74 -3.24 -17.76 26.67
CA THR A 74 -3.21 -16.37 26.18
C THR A 74 -4.62 -15.83 25.97
N GLU A 75 -4.74 -14.51 25.83
CA GLU A 75 -5.98 -13.84 25.44
C GLU A 75 -5.87 -13.34 23.99
N MET A 76 -6.99 -13.45 23.27
CA MET A 76 -7.11 -12.95 21.90
C MET A 76 -8.37 -12.09 21.77
N GLN A 77 -8.28 -11.02 21.00
CA GLN A 77 -9.42 -10.17 20.66
C GLN A 77 -10.24 -10.83 19.56
N VAL A 78 -11.51 -11.00 19.80
CA VAL A 78 -12.40 -11.68 18.85
C VAL A 78 -13.73 -10.95 18.71
N LYS A 79 -14.45 -11.33 17.66
CA LYS A 79 -15.82 -10.93 17.38
C LYS A 79 -16.66 -12.20 17.21
N VAL A 80 -17.91 -12.18 17.67
CA VAL A 80 -18.85 -13.29 17.46
C VAL A 80 -19.30 -13.29 16.01
N ILE A 81 -19.19 -14.42 15.33
CA ILE A 81 -19.67 -14.59 13.95
C ILE A 81 -20.89 -15.50 13.85
N ASP A 82 -21.05 -16.45 14.77
CA ASP A 82 -22.19 -17.35 14.78
C ASP A 82 -22.54 -17.81 16.20
N THR A 83 -23.83 -17.88 16.54
CA THR A 83 -24.35 -18.37 17.78
C THR A 83 -25.49 -19.36 17.52
N ASP A 84 -25.44 -20.54 18.14
CA ASP A 84 -26.52 -21.53 18.12
C ASP A 84 -26.76 -22.06 19.55
N ARG A 85 -27.80 -21.52 20.19
CA ARG A 85 -28.12 -21.84 21.58
C ARG A 85 -28.60 -23.30 21.76
N GLU A 86 -29.30 -23.82 20.75
CA GLU A 86 -29.87 -25.18 20.83
C GLU A 86 -28.78 -26.24 20.82
N ASN A 87 -27.73 -26.00 20.05
CA ASN A 87 -26.57 -26.88 19.93
C ASN A 87 -25.37 -26.43 20.77
N GLU A 88 -25.55 -25.43 21.63
CA GLU A 88 -24.49 -24.83 22.47
C GLU A 88 -23.23 -24.45 21.68
N LYS A 89 -23.43 -23.91 20.46
CA LYS A 89 -22.35 -23.59 19.55
C LYS A 89 -22.10 -22.08 19.51
N LEU A 90 -20.88 -21.70 19.76
CA LEU A 90 -20.40 -20.33 19.65
C LEU A 90 -19.18 -20.32 18.75
N ILE A 91 -19.21 -19.55 17.65
CA ILE A 91 -18.09 -19.35 16.74
C ILE A 91 -17.62 -17.90 16.83
N VAL A 92 -16.35 -17.73 17.08
CA VAL A 92 -15.70 -16.42 17.16
C VAL A 92 -14.61 -16.28 16.10
N SER A 93 -14.23 -15.05 15.78
CA SER A 93 -13.23 -14.73 14.77
C SER A 93 -12.31 -13.63 15.27
N GLU A 94 -11.03 -13.91 15.28
CA GLU A 94 -9.98 -12.93 15.49
C GLU A 94 -9.83 -12.05 14.24
N LYS A 95 -9.83 -12.66 13.06
CA LYS A 95 -9.76 -11.96 11.77
C LYS A 95 -10.86 -10.90 11.62
N ALA A 96 -12.09 -11.20 12.05
CA ALA A 96 -13.20 -10.24 12.03
C ALA A 96 -12.99 -9.08 13.01
N ALA A 97 -12.39 -9.34 14.19
CA ALA A 97 -12.05 -8.32 15.16
C ALA A 97 -11.00 -7.35 14.59
N TYR A 98 -9.90 -7.85 14.02
CA TYR A 98 -8.87 -7.02 13.39
C TYR A 98 -9.42 -6.21 12.23
N SER A 99 -10.20 -6.81 11.35
CA SER A 99 -10.82 -6.11 10.23
C SER A 99 -11.74 -4.97 10.69
N ALA A 100 -12.44 -5.14 11.81
CA ALA A 100 -13.30 -4.10 12.37
C ALA A 100 -12.48 -2.97 13.01
N GLU A 101 -11.40 -3.29 13.73
CA GLU A 101 -10.46 -2.30 14.28
C GLU A 101 -9.74 -1.54 13.17
N GLU A 102 -9.30 -2.23 12.13
CA GLU A 102 -8.68 -1.62 10.96
C GLU A 102 -9.64 -0.64 10.27
N LYS A 103 -10.89 -1.04 10.03
CA LYS A 103 -11.91 -0.16 9.47
C LYS A 103 -12.16 1.06 10.34
N LYS A 104 -12.21 0.90 11.66
CA LYS A 104 -12.37 2.01 12.60
C LYS A 104 -11.17 2.94 12.52
N ALA A 105 -9.96 2.42 12.55
CA ALA A 105 -8.73 3.21 12.45
C ALA A 105 -8.66 3.97 11.11
N ILE A 106 -9.03 3.33 9.99
CA ILE A 106 -9.09 3.98 8.68
C ILE A 106 -10.16 5.08 8.65
N SER A 107 -11.28 4.92 9.35
CA SER A 107 -12.33 5.96 9.42
C SER A 107 -11.87 7.27 10.09
N GLU A 108 -10.80 7.21 10.89
CA GLU A 108 -10.18 8.38 11.53
C GLU A 108 -9.26 9.16 10.58
N LEU A 109 -8.84 8.54 9.48
CA LEU A 109 -7.96 9.14 8.48
C LEU A 109 -8.73 10.10 7.58
N LYS A 110 -8.06 11.17 7.18
CA LYS A 110 -8.61 12.16 6.24
C LYS A 110 -7.70 12.27 5.02
N ILE A 111 -8.32 12.38 3.85
CA ILE A 111 -7.60 12.71 2.63
C ILE A 111 -6.92 14.06 2.81
N GLY A 112 -5.61 14.10 2.55
CA GLY A 112 -4.78 15.28 2.75
C GLY A 112 -3.90 15.24 4.00
N ASP A 113 -4.14 14.30 4.93
CA ASP A 113 -3.28 14.12 6.09
C ASP A 113 -1.91 13.58 5.68
N ALA A 114 -0.85 14.10 6.32
CA ALA A 114 0.49 13.56 6.20
C ALA A 114 0.72 12.48 7.25
N ILE A 115 1.29 11.37 6.84
CA ILE A 115 1.69 10.25 7.70
C ILE A 115 3.19 9.99 7.60
N GLU A 116 3.75 9.42 8.64
CA GLU A 116 5.10 8.90 8.65
C GLU A 116 5.03 7.37 8.83
N GLY A 117 5.73 6.64 7.99
CA GLY A 117 5.69 5.19 7.99
C GLY A 117 6.98 4.56 7.49
N GLU A 118 6.98 3.25 7.48
CA GLU A 118 8.09 2.42 7.02
C GLU A 118 7.66 1.59 5.82
N VAL A 119 8.50 1.54 4.80
CA VAL A 119 8.26 0.70 3.61
C VAL A 119 8.31 -0.77 4.01
N SER A 120 7.17 -1.46 3.92
CA SER A 120 7.04 -2.87 4.25
C SER A 120 7.37 -3.81 3.09
N GLY A 121 7.22 -3.31 1.87
CA GLY A 121 7.54 -4.07 0.65
C GLY A 121 7.53 -3.19 -0.59
N VAL A 122 8.31 -3.57 -1.59
CA VAL A 122 8.37 -2.88 -2.88
C VAL A 122 8.00 -3.86 -3.97
N VAL A 123 7.02 -3.49 -4.78
CA VAL A 123 6.51 -4.27 -5.92
C VAL A 123 6.65 -3.47 -7.21
N ASP A 124 6.40 -4.08 -8.35
CA ASP A 124 6.64 -3.43 -9.66
C ASP A 124 5.75 -2.20 -9.90
N PHE A 125 4.58 -2.15 -9.28
CA PHE A 125 3.63 -1.04 -9.42
C PHE A 125 3.69 -0.01 -8.29
N GLY A 126 4.57 -0.17 -7.30
CA GLY A 126 4.70 0.77 -6.18
C GLY A 126 5.34 0.20 -4.93
N ALA A 127 5.07 0.83 -3.81
CA ALA A 127 5.57 0.44 -2.50
C ALA A 127 4.46 0.42 -1.45
N PHE A 128 4.49 -0.58 -0.58
CA PHE A 128 3.62 -0.65 0.59
C PHE A 128 4.30 0.05 1.77
N VAL A 129 3.54 0.87 2.48
CA VAL A 129 4.02 1.62 3.64
C VAL A 129 3.13 1.30 4.84
N LYS A 130 3.74 0.84 5.92
CA LYS A 130 3.07 0.65 7.20
C LYS A 130 3.21 1.91 8.05
N PHE A 131 2.11 2.36 8.62
CA PHE A 131 2.04 3.55 9.45
C PHE A 131 1.03 3.37 10.58
N LEU A 132 1.19 4.15 11.64
CA LEU A 132 0.25 4.16 12.76
C LEU A 132 -0.85 5.20 12.52
N PRO A 133 -2.12 4.84 12.81
CA PRO A 133 -3.20 5.83 12.81
C PRO A 133 -3.01 6.83 13.96
N PRO A 134 -3.59 8.04 13.86
CA PRO A 134 -3.43 9.07 14.89
C PRO A 134 -3.83 8.63 16.31
N SER A 135 -4.85 7.78 16.41
CA SER A 135 -5.33 7.24 17.70
C SER A 135 -4.35 6.27 18.38
N LYS A 136 -3.38 5.77 17.63
CA LYS A 136 -2.39 4.79 18.10
C LYS A 136 -0.94 5.22 17.81
N ALA A 137 -0.70 6.52 17.75
CA ALA A 137 0.60 7.10 17.37
C ALA A 137 1.79 6.61 18.22
N ASP A 138 1.54 6.28 19.49
CA ASP A 138 2.56 5.80 20.42
C ASP A 138 2.61 4.27 20.56
N SER A 139 1.90 3.53 19.71
CA SER A 139 1.88 2.07 19.78
C SER A 139 3.16 1.48 19.16
N GLU A 140 3.75 0.51 19.84
CA GLU A 140 4.86 -0.29 19.32
C GLU A 140 4.39 -1.61 18.67
N ARG A 141 3.07 -1.88 18.67
CA ARG A 141 2.50 -3.14 18.20
C ARG A 141 2.34 -3.12 16.69
N GLU A 142 2.86 -4.17 16.02
CA GLU A 142 2.71 -4.32 14.56
C GLU A 142 1.25 -4.41 14.11
N GLU A 143 0.40 -5.02 14.91
CA GLU A 143 -1.04 -5.18 14.66
C GLU A 143 -1.82 -3.87 14.65
N ASP A 144 -1.27 -2.81 15.24
CA ASP A 144 -1.86 -1.48 15.26
C ASP A 144 -1.52 -0.66 14.02
N LYS A 145 -0.57 -1.12 13.22
CA LYS A 145 -0.16 -0.46 11.98
C LYS A 145 -1.14 -0.72 10.85
N LEU A 146 -1.46 0.34 10.14
CA LEU A 146 -2.18 0.28 8.86
C LEU A 146 -1.18 0.18 7.71
N GLU A 147 -1.62 -0.36 6.59
CA GLU A 147 -0.82 -0.43 5.38
C GLU A 147 -1.48 0.35 4.25
N GLY A 148 -0.69 1.22 3.61
CA GLY A 148 -1.10 1.97 2.44
C GLY A 148 -0.19 1.68 1.26
N LEU A 149 -0.69 1.96 0.05
CA LEU A 149 0.04 1.81 -1.19
C LEU A 149 0.46 3.17 -1.73
N VAL A 150 1.74 3.33 -2.02
CA VAL A 150 2.28 4.41 -2.85
C VAL A 150 2.47 3.84 -4.25
N HIS A 151 1.59 4.23 -5.18
CA HIS A 151 1.74 3.82 -6.58
C HIS A 151 3.04 4.39 -7.16
N ILE A 152 3.63 3.71 -8.16
CA ILE A 152 4.88 4.13 -8.79
C ILE A 152 4.85 5.60 -9.25
N SER A 153 3.73 6.08 -9.76
CA SER A 153 3.52 7.48 -10.17
C SER A 153 3.48 8.48 -9.01
N GLU A 154 3.34 8.01 -7.78
CA GLU A 154 3.25 8.81 -6.56
C GLU A 154 4.52 8.81 -5.70
N LEU A 155 5.55 8.08 -6.13
CA LEU A 155 6.83 7.99 -5.43
C LEU A 155 7.69 9.24 -5.58
N ALA A 156 7.75 9.79 -6.78
CA ALA A 156 8.51 11.00 -7.07
C ALA A 156 7.94 11.70 -8.31
N TRP A 157 8.33 12.98 -8.50
CA TRP A 157 7.97 13.76 -9.67
C TRP A 157 8.72 13.32 -10.95
N GLN A 158 9.83 12.62 -10.80
CA GLN A 158 10.56 12.00 -11.90
C GLN A 158 9.81 10.77 -12.43
N LEU A 159 10.02 10.46 -13.70
CA LEU A 159 9.59 9.18 -14.27
C LEU A 159 10.44 8.06 -13.67
N ILE A 160 9.77 7.10 -13.04
CA ILE A 160 10.40 5.97 -12.37
C ILE A 160 10.05 4.72 -13.15
N ASP A 161 11.06 3.99 -13.62
CA ASP A 161 10.87 2.69 -14.27
C ASP A 161 10.77 1.55 -13.26
N ASN A 162 11.51 1.64 -12.15
CA ASN A 162 11.51 0.63 -11.11
C ASN A 162 11.41 1.30 -9.72
N PRO A 163 10.36 0.98 -8.95
CA PRO A 163 10.20 1.53 -7.60
C PRO A 163 11.38 1.28 -6.66
N ARG A 164 12.11 0.19 -6.87
CA ARG A 164 13.28 -0.21 -6.05
C ARG A 164 14.48 0.74 -6.19
N ASP A 165 14.48 1.58 -7.23
CA ASP A 165 15.53 2.60 -7.43
C ASP A 165 15.32 3.83 -6.53
N VAL A 166 14.10 4.01 -6.02
CA VAL A 166 13.70 5.17 -5.21
C VAL A 166 13.55 4.83 -3.74
N VAL A 167 12.91 3.68 -3.45
CA VAL A 167 12.61 3.23 -2.07
C VAL A 167 12.97 1.77 -1.89
N LYS A 168 13.36 1.43 -0.66
CA LYS A 168 13.69 0.06 -0.25
C LYS A 168 12.87 -0.33 0.98
N THR A 169 12.66 -1.63 1.14
CA THR A 169 12.04 -2.17 2.35
C THR A 169 12.85 -1.74 3.57
N GLY A 170 12.16 -1.21 4.59
CA GLY A 170 12.76 -0.67 5.80
C GLY A 170 13.01 0.84 5.79
N ASP A 171 12.87 1.51 4.63
CA ASP A 171 13.02 2.96 4.56
C ASP A 171 11.88 3.66 5.30
N ARG A 172 12.22 4.70 6.07
CA ARG A 172 11.23 5.60 6.67
C ARG A 172 10.88 6.68 5.68
N VAL A 173 9.58 6.84 5.44
CA VAL A 173 9.05 7.80 4.47
C VAL A 173 7.91 8.61 5.05
N LYS A 174 7.76 9.83 4.56
CA LYS A 174 6.58 10.67 4.79
C LYS A 174 5.73 10.65 3.54
N ALA A 175 4.44 10.49 3.72
CA ALA A 175 3.50 10.46 2.61
C ALA A 175 2.20 11.18 2.98
N LYS A 176 1.47 11.60 1.97
CA LYS A 176 0.16 12.23 2.10
C LYS A 176 -0.91 11.24 1.69
N ILE A 177 -2.00 11.18 2.44
CA ILE A 177 -3.16 10.36 2.08
C ILE A 177 -3.89 11.05 0.93
N ILE A 178 -3.97 10.38 -0.21
CA ILE A 178 -4.62 10.89 -1.43
C ILE A 178 -5.94 10.20 -1.75
N GLY A 179 -6.21 9.05 -1.16
CA GLY A 179 -7.45 8.30 -1.35
C GLY A 179 -7.66 7.25 -0.30
N ILE A 180 -8.92 6.96 -0.01
CA ILE A 180 -9.35 5.89 0.88
C ILE A 180 -10.51 5.17 0.21
N ASP A 181 -10.37 3.87 -0.03
CA ASP A 181 -11.40 3.01 -0.60
C ASP A 181 -11.53 1.73 0.23
N GLY A 182 -12.56 1.68 1.08
CA GLY A 182 -12.76 0.60 2.04
C GLY A 182 -11.59 0.52 3.02
N THR A 183 -10.80 -0.54 2.95
CA THR A 183 -9.59 -0.76 3.75
C THR A 183 -8.30 -0.39 3.01
N ARG A 184 -8.41 0.10 1.78
CA ARG A 184 -7.26 0.50 0.97
C ARG A 184 -6.97 1.98 1.14
N VAL A 185 -5.76 2.28 1.58
CA VAL A 185 -5.25 3.65 1.73
C VAL A 185 -4.25 3.92 0.61
N SER A 186 -4.51 4.93 -0.19
CA SER A 186 -3.60 5.40 -1.24
C SER A 186 -2.77 6.56 -0.72
N LEU A 187 -1.47 6.46 -0.87
CA LEU A 187 -0.49 7.40 -0.37
C LEU A 187 0.32 8.03 -1.51
N SER A 188 0.80 9.24 -1.29
CA SER A 188 1.69 9.94 -2.21
C SER A 188 2.87 10.57 -1.46
N ILE A 189 4.07 10.18 -1.80
CA ILE A 189 5.30 10.79 -1.29
C ILE A 189 5.55 12.12 -2.00
N LYS A 190 5.38 12.16 -3.32
CA LYS A 190 5.60 13.37 -4.12
C LYS A 190 4.65 14.52 -3.76
N ALA A 191 3.47 14.23 -3.22
CA ALA A 191 2.50 15.27 -2.84
C ALA A 191 2.96 16.15 -1.66
N LEU A 192 3.96 15.72 -0.91
CA LEU A 192 4.61 16.51 0.15
C LEU A 192 5.77 17.37 -0.38
N GLU A 193 6.20 17.12 -1.60
CA GLU A 193 7.25 17.86 -2.27
C GLU A 193 6.63 18.93 -3.17
N LYS A 194 7.37 20.01 -3.39
CA LYS A 194 6.94 21.03 -4.36
C LYS A 194 6.96 20.45 -5.77
N ASP A 195 5.89 20.66 -6.52
CA ASP A 195 5.82 20.27 -7.92
C ASP A 195 6.88 21.01 -8.73
N PRO A 196 7.89 20.33 -9.29
CA PRO A 196 8.94 20.97 -10.07
C PRO A 196 8.43 21.59 -11.39
N TRP A 197 7.21 21.20 -11.82
CA TRP A 197 6.57 21.78 -13.01
C TRP A 197 5.84 23.09 -12.72
N GLU A 198 5.69 23.46 -11.46
CA GLU A 198 5.15 24.76 -11.09
C GLU A 198 6.12 25.87 -11.52
N GLY A 199 5.66 26.72 -12.42
CA GLY A 199 6.50 27.80 -13.00
C GLY A 199 7.53 27.32 -14.03
N VAL A 200 7.42 26.10 -14.54
CA VAL A 200 8.33 25.56 -15.55
C VAL A 200 8.40 26.40 -16.83
N GLU A 201 7.30 27.06 -17.19
CA GLU A 201 7.22 27.96 -18.37
C GLU A 201 8.12 29.19 -18.26
N GLU A 202 8.47 29.59 -17.04
CA GLU A 202 9.41 30.68 -16.82
C GLU A 202 10.85 30.25 -17.11
N LYS A 203 11.17 29.00 -16.79
CA LYS A 203 12.50 28.41 -16.98
C LYS A 203 12.72 27.89 -18.41
N TYR A 204 11.70 27.20 -18.93
CA TYR A 204 11.74 26.56 -20.24
C TYR A 204 10.65 27.14 -21.15
N LYS A 205 11.06 28.00 -22.06
CA LYS A 205 10.14 28.73 -22.95
C LYS A 205 9.95 27.99 -24.27
N VAL A 206 8.72 28.00 -24.78
CA VAL A 206 8.40 27.49 -26.12
C VAL A 206 9.26 28.21 -27.16
N GLY A 207 9.90 27.44 -28.06
CA GLY A 207 10.85 27.94 -29.04
C GLY A 207 12.27 28.10 -28.54
N GLY A 208 12.50 28.01 -27.24
CA GLY A 208 13.84 28.02 -26.64
C GLY A 208 14.59 26.71 -26.86
N THR A 209 15.91 26.80 -26.81
CA THR A 209 16.83 25.68 -27.00
C THR A 209 17.55 25.37 -25.68
N TYR A 210 17.55 24.11 -25.29
CA TYR A 210 18.17 23.65 -24.06
C TYR A 210 18.88 22.31 -24.25
N ASP A 211 19.90 22.07 -23.45
CA ASP A 211 20.56 20.77 -23.41
C ASP A 211 19.70 19.76 -22.64
N GLY A 212 19.61 18.55 -23.15
CA GLY A 212 18.87 17.48 -22.52
C GLY A 212 19.48 16.12 -22.79
N GLN A 213 19.49 15.27 -21.76
CA GLN A 213 20.00 13.91 -21.82
C GLN A 213 18.88 12.93 -22.19
N VAL A 214 19.11 12.12 -23.20
CA VAL A 214 18.22 11.02 -23.57
C VAL A 214 18.32 9.92 -22.53
N ARG A 215 17.20 9.63 -21.86
CA ARG A 215 17.13 8.58 -20.82
C ARG A 215 16.58 7.26 -21.36
N LYS A 216 15.57 7.34 -22.20
CA LYS A 216 14.88 6.17 -22.72
C LYS A 216 14.40 6.42 -24.14
N ILE A 217 14.54 5.39 -24.98
CA ILE A 217 14.02 5.38 -26.35
C ILE A 217 13.01 4.24 -26.47
N ASN A 218 11.83 4.54 -27.02
CA ASN A 218 10.81 3.56 -27.33
C ASN A 218 10.13 3.86 -28.67
N HIS A 219 9.10 3.11 -29.04
CA HIS A 219 8.38 3.28 -30.31
C HIS A 219 7.60 4.60 -30.42
N PHE A 220 7.37 5.33 -29.33
CA PHE A 220 6.78 6.67 -29.34
C PHE A 220 7.79 7.78 -29.59
N GLY A 221 9.07 7.55 -29.31
CA GLY A 221 10.14 8.50 -29.41
C GLY A 221 11.15 8.40 -28.29
N ALA A 222 11.71 9.53 -27.87
CA ALA A 222 12.73 9.58 -26.83
C ALA A 222 12.26 10.42 -25.64
N PHE A 223 12.44 9.89 -24.45
CA PHE A 223 12.31 10.62 -23.20
C PHE A 223 13.63 11.34 -22.88
N VAL A 224 13.55 12.65 -22.73
CA VAL A 224 14.71 13.52 -22.56
C VAL A 224 14.54 14.31 -21.27
N TYR A 225 15.55 14.29 -20.42
CA TYR A 225 15.62 15.09 -19.20
C TYR A 225 16.39 16.36 -19.44
N LEU A 226 15.74 17.50 -19.22
CA LEU A 226 16.38 18.82 -19.30
C LEU A 226 17.10 19.18 -18.01
N ASP A 227 16.56 18.67 -16.89
CA ASP A 227 17.21 18.64 -15.59
C ASP A 227 16.72 17.40 -14.79
N GLY A 228 17.05 17.29 -13.53
CA GLY A 228 16.70 16.12 -12.73
C GLY A 228 15.19 15.83 -12.62
N ASP A 229 14.36 16.86 -12.74
CA ASP A 229 12.92 16.79 -12.47
C ASP A 229 12.07 17.06 -13.72
N ILE A 230 12.59 17.79 -14.67
CA ILE A 230 11.89 18.21 -15.89
C ILE A 230 12.30 17.36 -17.08
N HIS A 231 11.33 16.74 -17.70
CA HIS A 231 11.51 15.88 -18.86
C HIS A 231 10.55 16.26 -19.99
N GLY A 232 10.90 15.88 -21.19
CA GLY A 232 10.05 16.02 -22.37
C GLY A 232 10.12 14.79 -23.26
N LEU A 233 9.20 14.72 -24.22
CA LEU A 233 9.15 13.70 -25.25
C LEU A 233 9.51 14.31 -26.60
N ALA A 234 10.55 13.77 -27.22
CA ALA A 234 10.79 13.96 -28.64
C ALA A 234 10.05 12.85 -29.39
N HIS A 235 8.91 13.20 -29.99
CA HIS A 235 8.09 12.25 -30.70
C HIS A 235 8.80 11.64 -31.89
N VAL A 236 8.54 10.37 -32.17
CA VAL A 236 9.20 9.64 -33.28
C VAL A 236 9.04 10.35 -34.62
N SER A 237 7.88 10.94 -34.90
CA SER A 237 7.64 11.69 -36.14
C SER A 237 8.58 12.87 -36.31
N GLU A 238 8.86 13.63 -35.24
CA GLU A 238 9.80 14.77 -35.27
C GLU A 238 11.22 14.33 -35.57
N LEU A 239 11.65 13.22 -35.01
CA LEU A 239 12.97 12.66 -35.22
C LEU A 239 13.18 12.15 -36.67
N LEU A 240 12.16 11.42 -37.18
CA LEU A 240 12.19 10.77 -38.50
C LEU A 240 12.00 11.78 -39.65
N GLU A 241 11.18 12.82 -39.47
CA GLU A 241 11.02 13.91 -40.47
C GLU A 241 12.33 14.63 -40.73
N GLN A 242 13.13 14.85 -39.70
CA GLN A 242 14.43 15.50 -39.81
C GLN A 242 15.53 14.59 -40.37
N HIS A 243 15.36 13.27 -40.28
CA HIS A 243 16.32 12.25 -40.70
C HIS A 243 15.65 11.13 -41.49
N PRO A 244 15.15 11.40 -42.72
CA PRO A 244 14.45 10.38 -43.52
C PRO A 244 15.34 9.14 -43.76
N GLY A 245 14.75 7.97 -43.58
CA GLY A 245 15.39 6.68 -43.84
C GLY A 245 16.33 6.18 -42.74
N LYS A 246 16.39 6.86 -41.58
CA LYS A 246 17.16 6.42 -40.41
C LYS A 246 16.23 5.89 -39.30
N ASN A 247 16.74 4.97 -38.49
CA ASN A 247 16.09 4.55 -37.26
C ASN A 247 16.40 5.56 -36.13
N ILE A 248 15.56 5.60 -35.08
CA ILE A 248 15.76 6.51 -33.94
C ILE A 248 17.14 6.30 -33.31
N GLU A 249 17.57 5.06 -33.14
CA GLU A 249 18.86 4.70 -32.54
C GLU A 249 20.08 5.12 -33.37
N GLU A 250 19.90 5.40 -34.66
CA GLU A 250 20.95 5.96 -35.55
C GLU A 250 21.01 7.47 -35.44
N ILE A 251 19.95 8.11 -34.93
CA ILE A 251 19.85 9.58 -34.81
C ILE A 251 20.32 10.00 -33.42
N ILE A 252 19.87 9.31 -32.38
CA ILE A 252 20.16 9.61 -30.98
C ILE A 252 20.43 8.33 -30.20
N GLN A 253 21.19 8.45 -29.11
CA GLN A 253 21.53 7.33 -28.24
C GLN A 253 21.14 7.62 -26.79
N ALA A 254 20.64 6.62 -26.09
CA ALA A 254 20.35 6.72 -24.66
C ALA A 254 21.63 7.01 -23.86
N GLY A 255 21.54 7.94 -22.93
CA GLY A 255 22.67 8.39 -22.11
C GLY A 255 23.41 9.62 -22.65
N GLU A 256 23.25 9.95 -23.93
CA GLU A 256 23.88 11.08 -24.56
C GLU A 256 23.07 12.37 -24.40
N THR A 257 23.75 13.51 -24.43
CA THR A 257 23.14 14.84 -24.32
C THR A 257 23.13 15.54 -25.68
N TYR A 258 21.95 16.05 -26.03
CA TYR A 258 21.73 16.78 -27.29
C TYR A 258 21.06 18.13 -27.01
N LYS A 259 21.00 18.99 -28.01
CA LYS A 259 20.25 20.26 -27.97
C LYS A 259 18.82 20.03 -28.45
N TRP A 260 17.87 20.52 -27.67
CA TRP A 260 16.43 20.32 -27.91
C TRP A 260 15.75 21.69 -27.98
N LYS A 261 14.88 21.84 -28.97
CA LYS A 261 13.96 22.97 -29.05
C LYS A 261 12.64 22.58 -28.41
N ILE A 262 12.10 23.45 -27.56
CA ILE A 262 10.80 23.23 -26.93
C ILE A 262 9.69 23.60 -27.90
N LEU A 263 8.83 22.60 -28.22
CA LEU A 263 7.68 22.79 -29.11
C LEU A 263 6.42 23.15 -28.31
N SER A 264 6.23 22.54 -27.14
CA SER A 264 5.11 22.77 -26.27
C SER A 264 5.46 22.52 -24.81
N VAL A 265 4.77 23.22 -23.89
CA VAL A 265 4.89 23.02 -22.44
C VAL A 265 3.47 22.97 -21.86
N GLU A 266 3.15 21.88 -21.21
CA GLU A 266 1.87 21.64 -20.53
C GLU A 266 2.14 21.34 -19.05
N PRO A 267 2.30 22.37 -18.18
CA PRO A 267 2.70 22.17 -16.79
C PRO A 267 1.74 21.30 -15.97
N LYS A 268 0.45 21.46 -16.19
CA LYS A 268 -0.59 20.70 -15.48
C LYS A 268 -0.58 19.20 -15.82
N GLU A 269 -0.17 18.88 -17.05
CA GLU A 269 -0.07 17.50 -17.54
C GLU A 269 1.33 16.92 -17.35
N HIS A 270 2.28 17.70 -16.83
CA HIS A 270 3.70 17.34 -16.72
C HIS A 270 4.26 16.84 -18.07
N ARG A 271 3.94 17.56 -19.14
CA ARG A 271 4.34 17.22 -20.50
C ARG A 271 5.06 18.36 -21.18
N MET A 272 6.03 18.00 -21.98
CA MET A 272 6.79 18.92 -22.82
C MET A 272 7.11 18.22 -24.14
N GLY A 273 6.82 18.88 -25.25
CA GLY A 273 7.19 18.44 -26.59
C GLY A 273 8.55 19.00 -26.99
N LEU A 274 9.43 18.13 -27.49
CA LEU A 274 10.80 18.50 -27.89
C LEU A 274 11.07 18.12 -29.32
N ALA A 275 11.91 18.93 -29.98
CA ALA A 275 12.50 18.64 -31.29
C ALA A 275 14.01 18.69 -31.20
N LEU A 276 14.69 17.74 -31.85
CA LEU A 276 16.13 17.71 -31.95
C LEU A 276 16.64 18.88 -32.84
N ILE A 277 17.65 19.61 -32.36
CA ILE A 277 18.34 20.64 -33.16
C ILE A 277 19.57 20.02 -33.81
N LYS A 278 19.74 20.31 -35.10
CA LYS A 278 20.90 19.89 -35.89
C LYS A 278 22.17 20.61 -35.47
#